data_2e5d777daadb3e44b59969ecf70a0645
#
_entry.id   2e5d777daadb3e44b59969ecf70a0645
#
_cell.length_a   1.000
_cell.length_b   1.000
_cell.length_c   1.000
_cell.angle_alpha   90.00
_cell.angle_beta   90.00
_cell.angle_gamma   90.00
#
_symmetry.space_group_name_H-M   'P 1'
#
loop_
_entity.id
_entity.type
_entity.pdbx_description
1 polymer ?
#
loop_
_entity_poly.entity_id
_entity_poly.type
_entity_poly.pdbx_seq_one_letter_code
_entity_poly.pdbx_strand_id
1 'polypeptide(L)'
;MAVGARPTLGPFEFDIGAEYYYYPGEIGPEHSNYWEAHATVSHKLTDKITWGSTLAYAPDVWQTGAWGTYASGTLSFDLPSEFLPAEVSWSLSRDVGRWQYGPTSNGGGVSAAGGGVPLPDFTNWHAGLTFTYRVFKLGLNYTDTNLSKENCYVLTGDVAAAPGGISNPGDNPLGLRSALCGATFSATLGIEIDPATFGR
;
A
#
# COMPACT_ATOMS: atom_id res chain seq x y z
N MET A 1 -2.99 -14.86 2.05
CA MET A 1 -4.22 -15.46 2.61
C MET A 1 -4.87 -14.44 3.51
N ALA A 2 -6.20 -14.24 3.41
CA ALA A 2 -6.89 -13.24 4.21
C ALA A 2 -8.10 -13.85 4.93
N VAL A 3 -8.41 -13.34 6.11
CA VAL A 3 -9.61 -13.65 6.88
C VAL A 3 -10.13 -12.35 7.51
N GLY A 4 -11.43 -12.14 7.47
CA GLY A 4 -12.00 -10.90 8.00
C GLY A 4 -13.51 -10.88 8.00
N ALA A 5 -14.05 -9.74 8.42
CA ALA A 5 -15.48 -9.46 8.46
C ALA A 5 -15.75 -8.03 7.97
N ARG A 6 -16.90 -7.85 7.32
CA ARG A 6 -17.36 -6.54 6.80
C ARG A 6 -18.69 -6.14 7.43
N PRO A 7 -18.68 -5.76 8.72
CA PRO A 7 -19.89 -5.30 9.38
C PRO A 7 -20.25 -3.88 8.93
N THR A 8 -21.57 -3.62 8.91
CA THR A 8 -22.13 -2.28 8.72
C THR A 8 -22.74 -1.81 10.04
N LEU A 9 -22.39 -0.61 10.49
CA LEU A 9 -22.91 -0.02 11.71
C LEU A 9 -23.42 1.41 11.42
N GLY A 10 -24.71 1.56 11.32
CA GLY A 10 -25.34 2.81 10.88
C GLY A 10 -24.88 3.19 9.47
N PRO A 11 -24.34 4.39 9.26
CA PRO A 11 -23.86 4.84 7.96
C PRO A 11 -22.42 4.40 7.64
N PHE A 12 -21.78 3.68 8.55
CA PHE A 12 -20.38 3.26 8.41
C PHE A 12 -20.28 1.81 7.95
N GLU A 13 -19.44 1.57 6.97
CA GLU A 13 -19.03 0.25 6.52
C GLU A 13 -17.61 -0.03 7.04
N PHE A 14 -17.38 -1.22 7.59
CA PHE A 14 -16.09 -1.63 8.11
C PHE A 14 -15.56 -2.82 7.33
N ASP A 15 -14.23 -2.90 7.21
CA ASP A 15 -13.52 -4.09 6.79
C ASP A 15 -12.42 -4.35 7.83
N ILE A 16 -12.57 -5.40 8.60
CA ILE A 16 -11.66 -5.74 9.70
C ILE A 16 -11.14 -7.13 9.43
N GLY A 17 -9.83 -7.29 9.36
CA GLY A 17 -9.24 -8.56 9.02
C GLY A 17 -7.79 -8.71 9.39
N ALA A 18 -7.27 -9.88 9.02
CA ALA A 18 -5.85 -10.18 9.06
C ALA A 18 -5.44 -10.85 7.74
N GLU A 19 -4.25 -10.50 7.29
CA GLU A 19 -3.67 -11.03 6.07
C GLU A 19 -2.33 -11.69 6.37
N TYR A 20 -2.08 -12.81 5.69
CA TYR A 20 -0.78 -13.46 5.66
C TYR A 20 -0.16 -13.28 4.29
N TYR A 21 0.96 -12.59 4.25
CA TYR A 21 1.78 -12.40 3.06
C TYR A 21 2.76 -13.56 2.96
N TYR A 22 2.66 -14.30 1.86
CA TYR A 22 3.50 -15.43 1.57
C TYR A 22 4.30 -15.16 0.28
N TYR A 23 5.62 -15.21 0.37
CA TYR A 23 6.55 -14.98 -0.72
C TYR A 23 7.19 -16.30 -1.15
N PRO A 24 6.65 -16.98 -2.17
CA PRO A 24 7.20 -18.27 -2.63
C PRO A 24 8.51 -18.07 -3.40
N GLY A 25 9.44 -19.01 -3.25
CA GLY A 25 10.68 -19.04 -4.04
C GLY A 25 11.83 -18.23 -3.46
N GLU A 26 11.72 -17.74 -2.23
CA GLU A 26 12.86 -17.16 -1.52
C GLU A 26 13.96 -18.21 -1.32
N ILE A 27 15.20 -17.86 -1.68
CA ILE A 27 16.37 -18.73 -1.56
C ILE A 27 17.18 -18.25 -0.36
N GLY A 28 17.24 -19.05 0.70
CA GLY A 28 18.02 -18.74 1.89
C GLY A 28 17.30 -19.08 3.18
N PRO A 29 17.96 -18.89 4.32
CA PRO A 29 17.35 -19.13 5.64
C PRO A 29 16.36 -18.03 6.07
N GLU A 30 16.32 -16.91 5.36
CA GLU A 30 15.48 -15.77 5.68
C GLU A 30 14.20 -15.84 4.84
N HIS A 31 13.08 -15.69 5.53
CA HIS A 31 11.75 -15.67 4.92
C HIS A 31 11.12 -14.29 5.17
N SER A 32 10.54 -13.70 4.12
CA SER A 32 9.85 -12.40 4.25
C SER A 32 8.36 -12.52 4.54
N ASN A 33 7.89 -13.72 4.87
CA ASN A 33 6.48 -13.97 5.17
C ASN A 33 6.07 -13.30 6.49
N TYR A 34 4.96 -12.60 6.51
CA TYR A 34 4.49 -11.94 7.74
C TYR A 34 2.97 -11.80 7.78
N TRP A 35 2.45 -11.48 8.96
CA TRP A 35 1.06 -11.17 9.22
C TRP A 35 0.84 -9.68 9.34
N GLU A 36 -0.30 -9.24 8.85
CA GLU A 36 -0.80 -7.89 9.04
C GLU A 36 -2.27 -7.94 9.49
N ALA A 37 -2.63 -7.19 10.52
CA ALA A 37 -4.00 -6.92 10.89
C ALA A 37 -4.41 -5.55 10.34
N HIS A 38 -5.63 -5.42 9.83
CA HIS A 38 -6.15 -4.15 9.32
C HIS A 38 -7.58 -3.87 9.79
N ALA A 39 -7.89 -2.59 9.83
CA ALA A 39 -9.24 -2.08 10.01
C ALA A 39 -9.45 -0.89 9.08
N THR A 40 -10.41 -1.01 8.20
CA THR A 40 -10.86 0.08 7.31
C THR A 40 -12.27 0.48 7.71
N VAL A 41 -12.52 1.79 7.71
CA VAL A 41 -13.87 2.35 7.84
C VAL A 41 -14.15 3.21 6.62
N SER A 42 -15.36 3.14 6.09
CA SER A 42 -15.83 4.02 5.03
C SER A 42 -17.21 4.58 5.34
N HIS A 43 -17.47 5.77 4.80
CA HIS A 43 -18.74 6.47 4.96
C HIS A 43 -19.04 7.33 3.74
N LYS A 44 -20.26 7.23 3.22
CA LYS A 44 -20.76 8.12 2.17
C LYS A 44 -21.13 9.46 2.80
N LEU A 45 -20.32 10.48 2.55
CA LEU A 45 -20.58 11.85 3.00
C LEU A 45 -21.75 12.47 2.22
N THR A 46 -21.84 12.11 0.94
CA THR A 46 -22.94 12.46 0.02
C THR A 46 -23.14 11.31 -0.96
N ASP A 47 -24.14 11.40 -1.84
CA ASP A 47 -24.35 10.42 -2.90
C ASP A 47 -23.16 10.29 -3.88
N LYS A 48 -22.27 11.30 -3.89
CA LYS A 48 -21.11 11.38 -4.81
C LYS A 48 -19.76 11.36 -4.12
N ILE A 49 -19.71 11.45 -2.81
CA ILE A 49 -18.46 11.56 -2.05
C ILE A 49 -18.42 10.49 -0.99
N THR A 50 -17.41 9.65 -1.05
CA THR A 50 -17.10 8.66 -0.03
C THR A 50 -15.78 8.99 0.63
N TRP A 51 -15.77 8.99 1.95
CA TRP A 51 -14.56 9.06 2.76
C TRP A 51 -14.22 7.66 3.28
N GLY A 52 -12.92 7.37 3.40
CA GLY A 52 -12.41 6.16 4.02
C GLY A 52 -11.16 6.43 4.85
N SER A 53 -10.89 5.54 5.78
CA SER A 53 -9.64 5.52 6.55
C SER A 53 -9.25 4.08 6.84
N THR A 54 -7.96 3.79 6.76
CA THR A 54 -7.38 2.48 7.04
C THR A 54 -6.32 2.59 8.11
N LEU A 55 -6.32 1.64 9.03
CA LEU A 55 -5.24 1.38 9.97
C LEU A 55 -4.78 -0.05 9.76
N ALA A 56 -3.47 -0.26 9.67
CA ALA A 56 -2.88 -1.59 9.62
C ALA A 56 -1.70 -1.71 10.58
N TYR A 57 -1.44 -2.93 11.05
CA TYR A 57 -0.38 -3.26 11.97
C TYR A 57 0.22 -4.61 11.66
N ALA A 58 1.52 -4.63 11.44
CA ALA A 58 2.32 -5.85 11.34
C ALA A 58 3.28 -5.93 12.53
N PRO A 59 3.23 -6.99 13.34
CA PRO A 59 4.13 -7.11 14.50
C PRO A 59 5.59 -7.40 14.12
N ASP A 60 5.79 -7.98 12.94
CA ASP A 60 7.11 -8.38 12.46
C ASP A 60 7.12 -8.30 10.92
N VAL A 61 7.45 -7.11 10.40
CA VAL A 61 7.48 -6.85 8.96
C VAL A 61 8.66 -7.59 8.33
N TRP A 62 8.37 -8.44 7.34
CA TRP A 62 9.38 -9.22 6.61
C TRP A 62 10.31 -10.05 7.50
N GLN A 63 9.85 -10.44 8.69
CA GLN A 63 10.63 -11.18 9.71
C GLN A 63 11.93 -10.46 10.14
N THR A 64 11.93 -9.15 10.05
CA THR A 64 13.08 -8.32 10.47
C THR A 64 13.11 -8.05 11.97
N GLY A 65 12.05 -8.44 12.69
CA GLY A 65 11.81 -8.06 14.09
C GLY A 65 11.29 -6.64 14.26
N ALA A 66 11.13 -5.89 13.17
CA ALA A 66 10.54 -4.55 13.20
C ALA A 66 9.01 -4.64 13.13
N TRP A 67 8.32 -3.92 13.99
CA TRP A 67 6.89 -3.70 13.81
C TRP A 67 6.65 -2.64 12.73
N GLY A 68 5.50 -2.72 12.06
CA GLY A 68 5.04 -1.70 11.11
C GLY A 68 3.61 -1.27 11.41
N THR A 69 3.33 0.03 11.28
CA THR A 69 1.97 0.58 11.31
C THR A 69 1.73 1.40 10.05
N TYR A 70 0.50 1.32 9.56
CA TYR A 70 0.03 2.13 8.46
C TYR A 70 -1.25 2.85 8.84
N ALA A 71 -1.33 4.13 8.53
CA ALA A 71 -2.56 4.91 8.66
C ALA A 71 -2.80 5.68 7.37
N SER A 72 -4.01 5.62 6.84
CA SER A 72 -4.37 6.37 5.63
C SER A 72 -5.76 7.00 5.71
N GLY A 73 -5.94 8.03 4.88
CA GLY A 73 -7.23 8.63 4.59
C GLY A 73 -7.47 8.67 3.09
N THR A 74 -8.68 8.32 2.67
CA THR A 74 -9.11 8.25 1.27
C THR A 74 -10.33 9.13 1.05
N LEU A 75 -10.37 9.80 -0.10
CA LEU A 75 -11.56 10.46 -0.63
C LEU A 75 -11.83 9.97 -2.04
N SER A 76 -13.06 9.55 -2.29
CA SER A 76 -13.54 9.14 -3.61
C SER A 76 -14.69 10.03 -4.05
N PHE A 77 -14.68 10.41 -5.31
CA PHE A 77 -15.67 11.30 -5.92
C PHE A 77 -16.26 10.63 -7.16
N ASP A 78 -17.55 10.36 -7.16
CA ASP A 78 -18.27 9.97 -8.36
C ASP A 78 -18.50 11.21 -9.22
N LEU A 79 -17.91 11.19 -10.41
CA LEU A 79 -17.90 12.34 -11.30
C LEU A 79 -19.17 12.36 -12.18
N PRO A 80 -19.63 13.56 -12.63
CA PRO A 80 -20.78 13.66 -13.53
C PRO A 80 -20.52 12.88 -14.82
N SER A 81 -21.45 12.03 -15.21
CA SER A 81 -21.36 11.20 -16.43
C SER A 81 -22.17 11.73 -17.62
N GLU A 82 -22.66 12.97 -17.54
CA GLU A 82 -23.51 13.59 -18.57
C GLU A 82 -22.86 13.69 -19.94
N PHE A 83 -21.53 13.67 -19.98
CA PHE A 83 -20.73 13.72 -21.24
C PHE A 83 -20.29 12.34 -21.73
N LEU A 84 -20.62 11.26 -21.00
CA LEU A 84 -20.23 9.90 -21.32
C LEU A 84 -21.45 9.11 -21.83
N PRO A 85 -21.24 8.02 -22.57
CA PRO A 85 -22.33 7.08 -22.88
C PRO A 85 -23.04 6.63 -21.60
N ALA A 86 -24.35 6.43 -21.65
CA ALA A 86 -25.20 6.15 -20.49
C ALA A 86 -24.76 4.96 -19.61
N GLU A 87 -23.98 4.04 -20.15
CA GLU A 87 -23.48 2.85 -19.44
C GLU A 87 -22.07 3.06 -18.85
N VAL A 88 -21.46 4.26 -19.01
CA VAL A 88 -20.13 4.57 -18.49
C VAL A 88 -20.25 5.46 -17.27
N SER A 89 -19.64 5.02 -16.18
CA SER A 89 -19.42 5.84 -14.99
C SER A 89 -17.93 6.04 -14.76
N TRP A 90 -17.57 7.10 -14.06
CA TRP A 90 -16.20 7.37 -13.69
C TRP A 90 -16.09 7.97 -12.30
N SER A 91 -15.00 7.68 -11.64
CA SER A 91 -14.72 8.18 -10.31
C SER A 91 -13.26 8.60 -10.16
N LEU A 92 -13.01 9.60 -9.33
CA LEU A 92 -11.69 10.04 -8.91
C LEU A 92 -11.47 9.63 -7.47
N SER A 93 -10.37 8.97 -7.18
CA SER A 93 -9.93 8.66 -5.82
C SER A 93 -8.62 9.34 -5.50
N ARG A 94 -8.44 9.72 -4.24
CA ARG A 94 -7.19 10.23 -3.69
C ARG A 94 -7.01 9.66 -2.30
N ASP A 95 -5.80 9.17 -2.04
CA ASP A 95 -5.43 8.78 -0.69
C ASP A 95 -4.05 9.35 -0.31
N VAL A 96 -3.86 9.45 0.99
CA VAL A 96 -2.57 9.72 1.61
C VAL A 96 -2.44 8.79 2.80
N GLY A 97 -1.29 8.15 2.90
CA GLY A 97 -0.98 7.22 3.97
C GLY A 97 0.42 7.44 4.53
N ARG A 98 0.60 6.98 5.76
CA ARG A 98 1.90 7.02 6.43
C ARG A 98 2.23 5.67 7.01
N TRP A 99 3.41 5.20 6.69
CA TRP A 99 4.07 4.06 7.29
C TRP A 99 5.01 4.51 8.39
N GLN A 100 4.98 3.81 9.51
CA GLN A 100 5.92 3.96 10.61
C GLN A 100 6.44 2.58 11.00
N TYR A 101 7.75 2.48 11.22
CA TYR A 101 8.41 1.24 11.51
C TYR A 101 9.20 1.30 12.82
N GLY A 102 9.23 0.19 13.53
CA GLY A 102 10.17 -0.04 14.61
C GLY A 102 11.57 -0.38 14.07
N PRO A 103 12.57 -0.39 14.95
CA PRO A 103 13.90 -0.87 14.58
C PRO A 103 13.87 -2.39 14.34
N THR A 104 14.68 -2.86 13.40
CA THR A 104 14.89 -4.30 13.20
C THR A 104 15.59 -4.90 14.40
N SER A 105 15.22 -6.10 14.83
CA SER A 105 15.89 -6.83 15.89
C SER A 105 16.96 -7.77 15.36
N ASN A 106 16.78 -8.26 14.15
CA ASN A 106 17.72 -9.13 13.46
C ASN A 106 18.64 -8.25 12.62
N GLY A 107 19.81 -7.93 13.18
CA GLY A 107 20.83 -7.20 12.46
C GLY A 107 21.28 -8.02 11.26
N GLY A 108 20.67 -7.83 10.09
CA GLY A 108 21.23 -8.25 8.81
C GLY A 108 22.59 -7.58 8.63
N GLY A 109 23.61 -8.15 9.20
CA GLY A 109 25.00 -7.94 8.83
C GLY A 109 25.70 -6.62 9.19
N VAL A 110 25.07 -5.61 9.78
CA VAL A 110 25.67 -4.28 9.95
C VAL A 110 25.48 -3.62 11.32
N SER A 111 24.87 -4.25 12.31
CA SER A 111 24.80 -3.67 13.65
C SER A 111 25.98 -4.12 14.54
N ALA A 112 27.02 -3.34 14.57
CA ALA A 112 28.18 -3.55 15.47
C ALA A 112 27.88 -3.19 16.95
N ALA A 113 26.68 -2.79 17.31
CA ALA A 113 26.38 -2.23 18.63
C ALA A 113 25.09 -2.72 19.29
N GLY A 114 24.49 -3.82 18.86
CA GLY A 114 23.31 -4.42 19.55
C GLY A 114 22.01 -3.61 19.44
N GLY A 115 21.96 -2.58 18.63
CA GLY A 115 20.74 -1.85 18.25
C GLY A 115 20.35 -2.22 16.84
N GLY A 116 19.07 -2.52 16.60
CA GLY A 116 18.59 -2.82 15.26
C GLY A 116 18.71 -1.61 14.31
N VAL A 117 18.64 -1.88 13.02
CA VAL A 117 18.63 -0.85 11.98
C VAL A 117 17.24 -0.20 11.95
N PRO A 118 17.12 1.13 12.06
CA PRO A 118 15.85 1.80 11.92
C PRO A 118 15.38 1.75 10.47
N LEU A 119 14.20 1.21 10.24
CA LEU A 119 13.58 1.30 8.92
C LEU A 119 13.01 2.71 8.73
N PRO A 120 13.15 3.30 7.52
CA PRO A 120 12.69 4.66 7.29
C PRO A 120 11.16 4.75 7.24
N ASP A 121 10.59 5.61 8.06
CA ASP A 121 9.20 6.02 7.95
C ASP A 121 8.97 6.80 6.66
N PHE A 122 7.79 6.64 6.07
CA PHE A 122 7.45 7.40 4.88
C PHE A 122 5.97 7.69 4.73
N THR A 123 5.68 8.71 3.94
CA THR A 123 4.35 9.05 3.48
C THR A 123 4.23 8.67 2.00
N ASN A 124 3.15 8.03 1.64
CA ASN A 124 2.77 7.76 0.27
C ASN A 124 1.47 8.49 -0.08
N TRP A 125 1.28 8.78 -1.36
CA TRP A 125 0.03 9.31 -1.87
C TRP A 125 -0.31 8.67 -3.22
N HIS A 126 -1.61 8.63 -3.47
CA HIS A 126 -2.16 8.05 -4.68
C HIS A 126 -3.27 8.95 -5.22
N ALA A 127 -3.38 9.01 -6.55
CA ALA A 127 -4.53 9.55 -7.25
C ALA A 127 -4.94 8.56 -8.34
N GLY A 128 -6.22 8.18 -8.37
CA GLY A 128 -6.74 7.21 -9.31
C GLY A 128 -7.97 7.73 -10.04
N LEU A 129 -8.05 7.51 -11.34
CA LEU A 129 -9.21 7.75 -12.16
C LEU A 129 -9.71 6.40 -12.67
N THR A 130 -10.94 6.04 -12.31
CA THR A 130 -11.55 4.77 -12.68
C THR A 130 -12.72 5.00 -13.63
N PHE A 131 -12.72 4.31 -14.76
CA PHE A 131 -13.84 4.22 -15.69
C PHE A 131 -14.47 2.84 -15.55
N THR A 132 -15.78 2.79 -15.42
CA THR A 132 -16.54 1.54 -15.37
C THR A 132 -17.52 1.51 -16.52
N TYR A 133 -17.47 0.44 -17.30
CA TYR A 133 -18.43 0.14 -18.36
C TYR A 133 -18.93 -1.30 -18.16
N ARG A 134 -20.18 -1.45 -17.70
CA ARG A 134 -20.78 -2.75 -17.35
C ARG A 134 -19.89 -3.50 -16.35
N VAL A 135 -19.29 -4.63 -16.78
CA VAL A 135 -18.40 -5.47 -15.97
C VAL A 135 -16.92 -5.06 -16.06
N PHE A 136 -16.57 -4.14 -16.95
CA PHE A 136 -15.18 -3.73 -17.18
C PHE A 136 -14.82 -2.51 -16.36
N LYS A 137 -13.65 -2.52 -15.76
CA LYS A 137 -13.07 -1.39 -15.05
C LYS A 137 -11.69 -1.06 -15.62
N LEU A 138 -11.48 0.20 -16.04
CA LEU A 138 -10.17 0.73 -16.40
C LEU A 138 -9.74 1.73 -15.31
N GLY A 139 -8.67 1.43 -14.63
CA GLY A 139 -8.04 2.33 -13.65
C GLY A 139 -6.77 2.96 -14.22
N LEU A 140 -6.64 4.28 -14.08
CA LEU A 140 -5.42 5.03 -14.34
C LEU A 140 -4.94 5.59 -13.02
N ASN A 141 -3.73 5.23 -12.59
CA ASN A 141 -3.26 5.52 -11.26
C ASN A 141 -1.91 6.24 -11.30
N TYR A 142 -1.75 7.19 -10.41
CA TYR A 142 -0.49 7.83 -10.06
C TYR A 142 -0.20 7.54 -8.59
N THR A 143 0.99 7.07 -8.29
CA THR A 143 1.49 6.86 -6.92
C THR A 143 2.85 7.48 -6.76
N ASP A 144 3.14 7.96 -5.55
CA ASP A 144 4.46 8.48 -5.22
C ASP A 144 4.69 8.42 -3.70
N THR A 145 5.92 8.63 -3.27
CA THR A 145 6.32 8.66 -1.87
C THR A 145 7.29 9.80 -1.58
N ASN A 146 7.47 10.12 -0.29
CA ASN A 146 8.50 11.06 0.15
C ASN A 146 9.84 10.40 0.49
N LEU A 147 10.02 9.12 0.15
CA LEU A 147 11.30 8.45 0.37
C LEU A 147 12.42 9.06 -0.45
N SER A 148 13.57 9.26 0.17
CA SER A 148 14.80 9.49 -0.58
C SER A 148 15.20 8.19 -1.31
N LYS A 149 16.02 8.30 -2.34
CA LYS A 149 16.48 7.13 -3.09
C LYS A 149 17.29 6.16 -2.21
N GLU A 150 18.03 6.69 -1.23
CA GLU A 150 18.79 5.94 -0.26
C GLU A 150 17.86 5.15 0.68
N ASN A 151 16.84 5.81 1.22
CA ASN A 151 15.84 5.17 2.07
C ASN A 151 14.97 4.16 1.29
N CYS A 152 14.70 4.44 0.02
CA CYS A 152 14.06 3.49 -0.87
C CYS A 152 14.88 2.21 -1.00
N TYR A 153 16.21 2.34 -1.15
CA TYR A 153 17.09 1.16 -1.17
C TYR A 153 17.01 0.36 0.13
N VAL A 154 17.03 1.04 1.29
CA VAL A 154 16.92 0.37 2.61
C VAL A 154 15.66 -0.49 2.71
N LEU A 155 14.52 0.02 2.21
CA LEU A 155 13.25 -0.71 2.27
C LEU A 155 13.12 -1.81 1.20
N THR A 156 13.73 -1.64 0.03
CA THR A 156 13.48 -2.53 -1.11
C THR A 156 14.59 -3.55 -1.34
N GLY A 157 15.79 -3.29 -0.84
CA GLY A 157 16.97 -4.11 -1.15
C GLY A 157 17.25 -4.20 -2.66
N ASP A 158 16.93 -3.15 -3.43
CA ASP A 158 16.99 -3.14 -4.90
C ASP A 158 18.36 -3.61 -5.42
N VAL A 159 18.38 -4.76 -6.06
CA VAL A 159 19.61 -5.37 -6.62
C VAL A 159 20.21 -4.56 -7.78
N ALA A 160 19.43 -3.67 -8.39
CA ALA A 160 19.86 -2.77 -9.44
C ALA A 160 20.29 -1.39 -8.91
N ALA A 161 20.31 -1.19 -7.58
CA ALA A 161 20.70 0.05 -6.97
C ALA A 161 22.15 0.43 -7.31
N ALA A 162 22.37 1.72 -7.60
CA ALA A 162 23.67 2.25 -7.93
C ALA A 162 24.24 3.11 -6.78
N PRO A 163 25.58 3.12 -6.54
CA PRO A 163 26.20 4.02 -5.61
C PRO A 163 26.00 5.49 -6.03
N GLY A 164 26.01 6.43 -5.08
CA GLY A 164 25.99 7.86 -5.40
C GLY A 164 25.21 8.73 -4.42
N GLY A 165 24.68 8.14 -3.35
CA GLY A 165 24.05 8.88 -2.26
C GLY A 165 25.00 9.18 -1.11
N ILE A 166 24.50 9.92 -0.12
CA ILE A 166 25.16 10.06 1.17
C ILE A 166 25.03 8.74 1.90
N SER A 167 26.17 8.16 2.28
CA SER A 167 26.17 6.91 3.04
C SER A 167 25.61 7.14 4.44
N ASN A 168 24.64 6.32 4.84
CA ASN A 168 24.25 6.13 6.22
C ASN A 168 24.93 4.84 6.72
N PRO A 169 25.95 4.91 7.60
CA PRO A 169 26.70 3.71 8.00
C PRO A 169 25.87 2.62 8.67
N GLY A 170 24.72 3.00 9.26
CA GLY A 170 23.84 2.03 9.91
C GLY A 170 23.00 1.22 8.90
N ASP A 171 22.43 1.89 7.93
CA ASP A 171 21.38 1.34 7.09
C ASP A 171 21.82 1.13 5.63
N ASN A 172 22.73 1.99 5.16
CA ASN A 172 23.17 2.01 3.77
C ASN A 172 24.64 2.47 3.68
N PRO A 173 25.59 1.64 4.15
CA PRO A 173 27.00 2.03 4.24
C PRO A 173 27.65 2.34 2.88
N LEU A 174 27.10 1.85 1.79
CA LEU A 174 27.59 2.07 0.44
C LEU A 174 26.92 3.26 -0.27
N GLY A 175 25.93 3.91 0.37
CA GLY A 175 25.16 4.98 -0.26
C GLY A 175 24.44 4.54 -1.53
N LEU A 176 23.90 3.33 -1.54
CA LEU A 176 23.15 2.80 -2.68
C LEU A 176 21.79 3.54 -2.83
N ARG A 177 21.36 3.70 -4.06
CA ARG A 177 20.16 4.48 -4.43
C ARG A 177 19.25 3.67 -5.31
N SER A 178 17.96 3.59 -4.93
CA SER A 178 16.89 2.99 -5.72
C SER A 178 15.88 4.05 -6.16
N ALA A 179 15.34 3.90 -7.34
CA ALA A 179 14.25 4.74 -7.85
C ALA A 179 12.86 4.05 -7.78
N LEU A 180 12.79 2.85 -7.21
CA LEU A 180 11.56 2.03 -7.19
C LEU A 180 10.42 2.68 -6.37
N CYS A 181 10.74 3.56 -5.41
CA CYS A 181 9.74 4.22 -4.56
C CYS A 181 9.29 5.60 -5.09
N GLY A 182 9.75 5.99 -6.26
CA GLY A 182 9.39 7.28 -6.87
C GLY A 182 8.06 7.24 -7.61
N ALA A 183 7.74 8.39 -8.20
CA ALA A 183 6.51 8.58 -8.95
C ALA A 183 6.30 7.50 -10.02
N THR A 184 5.14 6.85 -9.99
CA THR A 184 4.78 5.78 -10.91
C THR A 184 3.38 5.99 -11.46
N PHE A 185 3.24 5.80 -12.77
CA PHE A 185 1.94 5.73 -13.44
C PHE A 185 1.65 4.27 -13.79
N SER A 186 0.43 3.83 -13.50
CA SER A 186 -0.02 2.50 -13.87
C SER A 186 -1.42 2.53 -14.45
N ALA A 187 -1.72 1.58 -15.33
CA ALA A 187 -3.06 1.32 -15.84
C ALA A 187 -3.46 -0.10 -15.47
N THR A 188 -4.67 -0.26 -14.96
CA THR A 188 -5.24 -1.56 -14.61
C THR A 188 -6.51 -1.81 -15.40
N LEU A 189 -6.66 -3.02 -15.93
CA LEU A 189 -7.91 -3.47 -16.53
C LEU A 189 -8.46 -4.60 -15.69
N GLY A 190 -9.68 -4.44 -15.20
CA GLY A 190 -10.37 -5.41 -14.36
C GLY A 190 -11.73 -5.81 -14.95
N ILE A 191 -12.20 -6.99 -14.53
CA ILE A 191 -13.57 -7.47 -14.79
C ILE A 191 -14.17 -7.78 -13.43
N GLU A 192 -15.30 -7.15 -13.13
CA GLU A 192 -16.09 -7.42 -11.93
C GLU A 192 -17.38 -8.11 -12.32
N ILE A 193 -17.50 -9.37 -11.92
CA ILE A 193 -18.65 -10.21 -12.24
C ILE A 193 -19.45 -10.39 -10.95
N ASP A 194 -20.63 -9.81 -10.89
CA ASP A 194 -21.59 -10.07 -9.83
C ASP A 194 -22.49 -11.27 -10.27
N PRO A 195 -22.60 -12.33 -9.45
CA PRO A 195 -23.50 -13.43 -9.73
C PRO A 195 -24.95 -13.01 -10.01
N ALA A 196 -25.40 -11.89 -9.43
CA ALA A 196 -26.72 -11.32 -9.72
C ALA A 196 -26.87 -10.81 -11.16
N THR A 197 -25.77 -10.56 -11.88
CA THR A 197 -25.79 -10.09 -13.28
C THR A 197 -26.14 -11.21 -14.26
N PHE A 198 -25.99 -12.50 -13.86
CA PHE A 198 -26.30 -13.66 -14.69
C PHE A 198 -27.72 -14.20 -14.53
N GLY A 199 -28.50 -13.61 -13.64
CA GLY A 199 -29.88 -14.08 -13.31
C GLY A 199 -31.01 -13.28 -13.97
N ARG A 200 -30.73 -12.47 -15.00
CA ARG A 200 -31.78 -11.76 -15.75
C ARG A 200 -31.82 -12.14 -17.21
#